data_401a1143c9b48cf01981fb4c33938343
#
_entry.id   401a1143c9b48cf01981fb4c33938343
#
_cell.length_a   1.000
_cell.length_b   1.000
_cell.length_c   1.000
_cell.angle_alpha   90.00
_cell.angle_beta   90.00
_cell.angle_gamma   90.00
#
_symmetry.space_group_name_H-M   'P 1'
#
loop_
_entity.id
_entity.type
_entity.pdbx_description
1 polymer ?
#
loop_
_entity_poly.entity_id
_entity_poly.type
_entity_poly.pdbx_seq_one_letter_code
_entity_poly.pdbx_strand_id
1 'polypeptide(L)'
;NTVTIPAGKLTADVIVHGYYNNIQDTDSLGFELQLVMKDELEMSLYGKNTKAVMMKSCPFNVENFEGWCIFTSMFLYQYSATGDYQRLVKTEAHPTKDNTIICRNWLADGYDVEMTFKADDPMKPFVTMPADQVASDEGMIFGQTHGDDNILVTHSTMAESIFYPCGKYLYLWAHFYVEDLGTPVGTVGHFYNIMEWVSEEEARRLHKVEGMPGFYE
;
A
#
# COMPACT_ATOMS: atom_id res chain seq x y z
N ASN A 1 -19.35 28.33 18.80
CA ASN A 1 -18.62 28.37 20.08
C ASN A 1 -17.64 29.56 20.06
N THR A 2 -17.50 30.24 21.19
CA THR A 2 -16.57 31.36 21.32
C THR A 2 -15.51 31.02 22.38
N VAL A 3 -14.26 31.32 22.05
CA VAL A 3 -13.13 31.17 22.97
C VAL A 3 -12.60 32.54 23.28
N THR A 4 -12.39 32.82 24.55
CA THR A 4 -11.88 34.13 24.99
C THR A 4 -10.44 33.97 25.47
N ILE A 5 -9.54 34.81 24.98
CA ILE A 5 -8.19 34.93 25.54
C ILE A 5 -8.30 35.66 26.89
N PRO A 6 -7.91 35.03 28.00
CA PRO A 6 -8.02 35.66 29.32
C PRO A 6 -7.15 36.92 29.43
N ALA A 7 -7.57 37.86 30.26
CA ALA A 7 -6.78 39.05 30.50
C ALA A 7 -5.36 38.72 30.99
N GLY A 8 -4.36 39.34 30.38
CA GLY A 8 -2.95 39.09 30.68
C GLY A 8 -2.34 37.84 30.01
N LYS A 9 -3.11 37.12 29.21
CA LYS A 9 -2.61 36.03 28.33
C LYS A 9 -2.52 36.48 26.90
N LEU A 10 -1.61 35.85 26.12
CA LEU A 10 -1.42 36.14 24.70
C LEU A 10 -2.04 35.05 23.79
N THR A 11 -2.43 33.93 24.40
CA THR A 11 -2.95 32.75 23.70
C THR A 11 -4.12 32.12 24.46
N ALA A 12 -4.98 31.43 23.73
CA ALA A 12 -5.96 30.50 24.29
C ALA A 12 -5.98 29.24 23.38
N ASP A 13 -6.08 28.07 24.00
CA ASP A 13 -6.16 26.80 23.30
C ASP A 13 -7.60 26.51 22.91
N VAL A 14 -7.76 26.05 21.68
CA VAL A 14 -9.02 25.50 21.15
C VAL A 14 -8.87 23.99 21.04
N ILE A 15 -9.55 23.24 21.89
CA ILE A 15 -9.55 21.80 21.84
C ILE A 15 -10.72 21.33 20.99
N VAL A 16 -10.41 20.58 19.93
CA VAL A 16 -11.39 19.96 19.07
C VAL A 16 -11.39 18.45 19.31
N HIS A 17 -12.54 17.91 19.70
CA HIS A 17 -12.71 16.48 19.91
C HIS A 17 -13.29 15.83 18.66
N GLY A 18 -12.52 14.93 18.02
CA GLY A 18 -13.00 14.07 16.94
C GLY A 18 -13.64 12.80 17.51
N TYR A 19 -14.80 12.43 16.98
CA TYR A 19 -15.46 11.17 17.31
C TYR A 19 -15.19 10.16 16.22
N TYR A 20 -14.19 9.31 16.43
CA TYR A 20 -13.71 8.33 15.46
C TYR A 20 -14.84 7.49 14.80
N ASN A 21 -15.80 7.03 15.61
CA ASN A 21 -16.90 6.19 15.12
C ASN A 21 -17.92 6.93 14.23
N ASN A 22 -17.90 8.27 14.23
CA ASN A 22 -18.79 9.07 13.42
C ASN A 22 -18.19 9.47 12.08
N ILE A 23 -16.92 9.15 11.84
CA ILE A 23 -16.23 9.37 10.57
C ILE A 23 -16.26 8.04 9.80
N GLN A 24 -16.74 8.03 8.57
CA GLN A 24 -16.68 6.85 7.71
C GLN A 24 -15.24 6.61 7.23
N ASP A 25 -14.90 5.38 6.87
CA ASP A 25 -13.52 4.98 6.57
C ASP A 25 -12.86 5.74 5.41
N THR A 26 -13.68 6.31 4.53
CA THR A 26 -13.23 7.09 3.37
C THR A 26 -13.46 8.59 3.50
N ASP A 27 -14.08 9.03 4.61
CA ASP A 27 -14.44 10.43 4.80
C ASP A 27 -13.36 11.22 5.49
N SER A 28 -13.31 12.50 5.14
CA SER A 28 -12.57 13.53 5.87
C SER A 28 -13.52 14.62 6.35
N LEU A 29 -13.38 15.01 7.61
CA LEU A 29 -14.14 16.10 8.18
C LEU A 29 -13.24 17.31 8.35
N GLY A 30 -13.59 18.40 7.66
CA GLY A 30 -12.89 19.68 7.80
C GLY A 30 -13.63 20.64 8.74
N PHE A 31 -12.87 21.45 9.46
CA PHE A 31 -13.40 22.60 10.14
C PHE A 31 -12.52 23.82 9.92
N GLU A 32 -13.13 24.99 9.98
CA GLU A 32 -12.45 26.27 9.87
C GLU A 32 -12.62 27.05 11.17
N LEU A 33 -11.51 27.50 11.74
CA LEU A 33 -11.49 28.43 12.83
C LEU A 33 -11.27 29.83 12.27
N GLN A 34 -12.18 30.72 12.54
CA GLN A 34 -12.10 32.10 12.12
C GLN A 34 -11.91 33.02 13.34
N LEU A 35 -10.90 33.84 13.29
CA LEU A 35 -10.71 34.89 14.27
C LEU A 35 -11.69 36.05 14.00
N VAL A 36 -12.62 36.27 14.92
CA VAL A 36 -13.53 37.43 14.90
C VAL A 36 -12.82 38.61 15.58
N MET A 37 -12.43 39.55 14.75
CA MET A 37 -11.71 40.73 15.23
C MET A 37 -12.69 41.89 15.52
N LYS A 38 -12.38 42.65 16.53
CA LYS A 38 -13.02 43.96 16.75
C LYS A 38 -12.35 45.01 15.85
N ASP A 39 -13.10 46.04 15.49
CA ASP A 39 -12.71 47.05 14.52
C ASP A 39 -11.39 47.81 14.85
N GLU A 40 -10.91 47.71 16.08
CA GLU A 40 -9.70 48.38 16.56
C GLU A 40 -8.42 47.53 16.47
N LEU A 41 -8.50 46.27 15.97
CA LEU A 41 -7.38 45.34 15.92
C LEU A 41 -6.86 45.19 14.50
N GLU A 42 -5.56 45.38 14.33
CA GLU A 42 -4.86 45.09 13.03
C GLU A 42 -4.60 43.62 12.86
N MET A 43 -4.70 43.17 11.61
CA MET A 43 -4.45 41.78 11.23
C MET A 43 -2.96 41.46 11.24
N SER A 44 -2.62 40.36 11.88
CA SER A 44 -1.29 39.75 11.76
C SER A 44 -1.06 39.17 10.37
N LEU A 45 0.22 38.97 9.99
CA LEU A 45 0.67 38.30 8.77
C LEU A 45 0.16 36.84 8.64
N TYR A 46 -0.30 36.23 9.74
CA TYR A 46 -0.75 34.84 9.77
C TYR A 46 -2.22 34.65 9.38
N GLY A 47 -2.94 35.70 9.01
CA GLY A 47 -4.32 35.62 8.53
C GLY A 47 -5.35 35.42 9.65
N LYS A 48 -6.62 35.38 9.26
CA LYS A 48 -7.79 35.28 10.16
C LYS A 48 -8.27 33.84 10.37
N ASN A 49 -7.94 32.94 9.47
CA ASN A 49 -8.55 31.64 9.37
C ASN A 49 -7.51 30.54 9.47
N THR A 50 -7.85 29.49 10.19
CA THR A 50 -7.11 28.24 10.20
C THR A 50 -8.04 27.09 9.83
N LYS A 51 -7.65 26.28 8.85
CA LYS A 51 -8.36 25.08 8.47
C LYS A 51 -7.65 23.87 9.04
N ALA A 52 -8.41 22.93 9.56
CA ALA A 52 -7.90 21.63 9.94
C ALA A 52 -8.82 20.54 9.38
N VAL A 53 -8.23 19.43 9.00
CA VAL A 53 -8.93 18.27 8.47
C VAL A 53 -8.65 17.09 9.38
N MET A 54 -9.70 16.42 9.79
CA MET A 54 -9.64 15.14 10.51
C MET A 54 -9.95 14.02 9.52
N MET A 55 -9.09 13.05 9.45
CA MET A 55 -9.30 11.85 8.67
C MET A 55 -9.29 10.62 9.58
N LYS A 56 -10.09 9.64 9.23
CA LYS A 56 -10.08 8.37 9.95
C LYS A 56 -8.86 7.58 9.51
N SER A 57 -8.07 7.14 10.48
CA SER A 57 -6.91 6.26 10.27
C SER A 57 -7.11 5.01 11.11
N CYS A 58 -7.05 3.84 10.49
CA CYS A 58 -7.05 2.56 11.21
C CYS A 58 -5.65 2.30 11.77
N PRO A 59 -5.55 1.82 13.00
CA PRO A 59 -4.27 1.31 13.50
C PRO A 59 -3.76 0.22 12.57
N PHE A 60 -2.49 0.32 12.19
CA PHE A 60 -1.84 -0.72 11.43
C PHE A 60 -1.62 -1.96 12.30
N ASN A 61 -1.97 -3.13 11.75
CA ASN A 61 -1.58 -4.42 12.28
C ASN A 61 -1.23 -5.33 11.09
N VAL A 62 -0.02 -5.88 11.09
CA VAL A 62 0.46 -6.77 10.02
C VAL A 62 -0.41 -8.00 9.85
N GLU A 63 -1.02 -8.51 10.92
CA GLU A 63 -1.96 -9.65 10.89
C GLU A 63 -3.19 -9.40 9.99
N ASN A 64 -3.56 -8.13 9.77
CA ASN A 64 -4.63 -7.79 8.84
C ASN A 64 -4.27 -8.08 7.37
N PHE A 65 -2.99 -8.30 7.10
CA PHE A 65 -2.43 -8.58 5.78
C PHE A 65 -1.93 -10.02 5.66
N GLU A 66 -2.41 -10.91 6.52
CA GLU A 66 -2.21 -12.36 6.43
C GLU A 66 -3.41 -13.05 5.77
N GLY A 67 -3.13 -14.18 5.16
CA GLY A 67 -4.14 -15.01 4.53
C GLY A 67 -4.15 -14.91 3.02
N TRP A 68 -5.30 -15.12 2.41
CA TRP A 68 -5.45 -15.10 0.97
C TRP A 68 -5.64 -13.69 0.44
N CYS A 69 -4.97 -13.39 -0.67
CA CYS A 69 -5.23 -12.16 -1.41
C CYS A 69 -5.33 -12.42 -2.92
N ILE A 70 -6.13 -11.60 -3.59
CA ILE A 70 -6.17 -11.48 -5.04
C ILE A 70 -5.02 -10.57 -5.43
N PHE A 71 -4.06 -11.10 -6.17
CA PHE A 71 -2.97 -10.33 -6.76
C PHE A 71 -3.29 -10.05 -8.22
N THR A 72 -3.47 -8.77 -8.54
CA THR A 72 -3.68 -8.28 -9.90
C THR A 72 -2.42 -7.60 -10.39
N SER A 73 -1.85 -8.04 -11.51
CA SER A 73 -0.56 -7.57 -11.98
C SER A 73 -0.61 -7.09 -13.43
N MET A 74 -0.18 -5.83 -13.66
CA MET A 74 0.01 -5.32 -15.01
C MET A 74 1.20 -5.96 -15.73
N PHE A 75 2.17 -6.49 -14.98
CA PHE A 75 3.26 -7.28 -15.55
C PHE A 75 2.72 -8.59 -16.13
N LEU A 76 1.92 -9.34 -15.38
CA LEU A 76 1.28 -10.56 -15.87
C LEU A 76 0.33 -10.26 -17.05
N TYR A 77 -0.43 -9.17 -16.98
CA TYR A 77 -1.29 -8.76 -18.10
C TYR A 77 -0.51 -8.60 -19.41
N GLN A 78 0.70 -8.07 -19.32
CA GLN A 78 1.53 -7.82 -20.51
C GLN A 78 2.31 -9.05 -21.00
N TYR A 79 2.79 -9.91 -20.08
CA TYR A 79 3.78 -10.94 -20.39
C TYR A 79 3.30 -12.36 -20.15
N SER A 80 2.22 -12.59 -19.39
CA SER A 80 1.72 -13.95 -19.16
C SER A 80 1.31 -14.61 -20.48
N ALA A 81 1.86 -15.79 -20.75
CA ALA A 81 1.52 -16.57 -21.93
C ALA A 81 0.05 -17.06 -21.94
N THR A 82 -0.58 -17.19 -20.77
CA THR A 82 -1.98 -17.59 -20.60
C THR A 82 -2.95 -16.40 -20.66
N GLY A 83 -2.43 -15.17 -20.59
CA GLY A 83 -3.24 -13.96 -20.46
C GLY A 83 -3.83 -13.75 -19.07
N ASP A 84 -3.50 -14.61 -18.10
CA ASP A 84 -3.93 -14.46 -16.73
C ASP A 84 -3.18 -13.30 -16.08
N TYR A 85 -3.90 -12.30 -15.64
CA TYR A 85 -3.34 -11.13 -14.95
C TYR A 85 -3.69 -11.09 -13.47
N GLN A 86 -4.44 -12.09 -12.99
CA GLN A 86 -4.81 -12.27 -11.59
C GLN A 86 -4.45 -13.65 -11.10
N ARG A 87 -4.04 -13.73 -9.85
CA ARG A 87 -3.85 -14.99 -9.15
C ARG A 87 -4.11 -14.84 -7.66
N LEU A 88 -4.37 -15.96 -7.01
CA LEU A 88 -4.45 -16.04 -5.55
C LEU A 88 -3.05 -16.21 -4.98
N VAL A 89 -2.73 -15.39 -4.00
CA VAL A 89 -1.45 -15.41 -3.27
C VAL A 89 -1.76 -15.55 -1.79
N LYS A 90 -1.04 -16.43 -1.11
CA LYS A 90 -1.13 -16.55 0.35
C LYS A 90 -0.03 -15.71 1.00
N THR A 91 -0.40 -14.91 1.98
CA THR A 91 0.54 -14.06 2.71
C THR A 91 0.61 -14.48 4.17
N GLU A 92 1.78 -14.36 4.76
CA GLU A 92 2.08 -14.73 6.14
C GLU A 92 2.99 -13.67 6.76
N ALA A 93 2.80 -13.36 8.06
CA ALA A 93 3.74 -12.49 8.77
C ALA A 93 5.14 -13.11 8.77
N HIS A 94 6.15 -12.29 8.56
CA HIS A 94 7.53 -12.77 8.58
C HIS A 94 7.95 -13.13 10.03
N PRO A 95 8.53 -14.33 10.27
CA PRO A 95 8.75 -14.83 11.62
C PRO A 95 9.77 -14.04 12.45
N THR A 96 10.60 -13.22 11.82
CA THR A 96 11.70 -12.49 12.48
C THR A 96 11.84 -11.03 12.07
N LYS A 97 11.06 -10.55 11.08
CA LYS A 97 11.09 -9.15 10.62
C LYS A 97 9.77 -8.49 10.96
N ASP A 98 9.83 -7.43 11.76
CA ASP A 98 8.65 -6.66 12.13
C ASP A 98 7.98 -6.04 10.89
N ASN A 99 6.67 -5.94 10.94
CA ASN A 99 5.85 -5.31 9.90
C ASN A 99 6.13 -5.83 8.48
N THR A 100 6.55 -7.07 8.34
CA THR A 100 6.92 -7.68 7.07
C THR A 100 6.05 -8.90 6.82
N ILE A 101 5.59 -9.06 5.59
CA ILE A 101 4.90 -10.26 5.12
C ILE A 101 5.76 -10.99 4.10
N ILE A 102 5.55 -12.32 4.05
CA ILE A 102 6.01 -13.19 2.97
C ILE A 102 4.81 -13.48 2.08
N CYS A 103 4.92 -13.15 0.80
CA CYS A 103 3.92 -13.48 -0.21
C CYS A 103 4.34 -14.78 -0.88
N ARG A 104 3.63 -15.86 -0.61
CA ARG A 104 3.94 -17.20 -1.12
C ARG A 104 3.49 -17.33 -2.57
N ASN A 105 4.37 -17.87 -3.42
CA ASN A 105 4.07 -18.08 -4.84
C ASN A 105 3.57 -16.78 -5.52
N TRP A 106 4.25 -15.66 -5.27
CA TRP A 106 3.73 -14.32 -5.57
C TRP A 106 3.44 -14.11 -7.06
N LEU A 107 4.43 -14.21 -7.91
CA LEU A 107 4.26 -14.05 -9.36
C LEU A 107 4.07 -15.40 -10.06
N ALA A 108 4.80 -16.41 -9.60
CA ALA A 108 4.77 -17.77 -10.08
C ALA A 108 4.94 -18.77 -8.93
N ASP A 109 4.56 -20.03 -9.16
CA ASP A 109 4.66 -21.08 -8.15
C ASP A 109 6.13 -21.37 -7.82
N GLY A 110 6.44 -21.45 -6.53
CA GLY A 110 7.79 -21.68 -6.02
C GLY A 110 8.60 -20.41 -5.74
N TYR A 111 8.08 -19.24 -6.06
CA TYR A 111 8.76 -17.96 -5.87
C TYR A 111 8.04 -17.07 -4.85
N ASP A 112 8.68 -16.90 -3.70
CA ASP A 112 8.17 -16.08 -2.61
C ASP A 112 8.85 -14.71 -2.62
N VAL A 113 8.11 -13.66 -2.25
CA VAL A 113 8.67 -12.32 -2.09
C VAL A 113 8.28 -11.73 -0.74
N GLU A 114 9.12 -10.85 -0.23
CA GLU A 114 8.88 -10.13 1.03
C GLU A 114 8.46 -8.69 0.76
N MET A 115 7.58 -8.18 1.62
CA MET A 115 7.15 -6.79 1.62
C MET A 115 7.11 -6.26 3.04
N THR A 116 7.66 -5.06 3.26
CA THR A 116 7.70 -4.42 4.58
C THR A 116 6.81 -3.19 4.59
N PHE A 117 5.87 -3.14 5.52
CA PHE A 117 4.97 -2.03 5.75
C PHE A 117 5.64 -0.93 6.59
N LYS A 118 5.52 0.29 6.17
CA LYS A 118 5.96 1.50 6.86
C LYS A 118 4.72 2.30 7.27
N ALA A 119 4.35 2.18 8.53
CA ALA A 119 3.13 2.74 9.10
C ALA A 119 3.41 3.79 10.19
N ASP A 120 4.64 4.26 10.31
CA ASP A 120 5.05 5.24 11.32
C ASP A 120 4.31 6.58 11.15
N ASP A 121 4.03 6.97 9.90
CA ASP A 121 3.15 8.09 9.58
C ASP A 121 1.81 7.56 9.05
N PRO A 122 0.73 7.63 9.83
CA PRO A 122 -0.57 7.13 9.41
C PRO A 122 -1.18 7.91 8.23
N MET A 123 -0.64 9.09 7.92
CA MET A 123 -1.07 9.90 6.78
C MET A 123 -0.35 9.52 5.48
N LYS A 124 0.74 8.76 5.59
CA LYS A 124 1.57 8.33 4.46
C LYS A 124 2.03 6.89 4.66
N PRO A 125 1.10 5.93 4.82
CA PRO A 125 1.47 4.53 4.94
C PRO A 125 1.98 4.02 3.58
N PHE A 126 3.15 3.42 3.55
CA PHE A 126 3.74 2.88 2.31
C PHE A 126 4.38 1.52 2.53
N VAL A 127 4.67 0.83 1.42
CA VAL A 127 5.31 -0.48 1.41
C VAL A 127 6.62 -0.43 0.65
N THR A 128 7.60 -1.14 1.14
CA THR A 128 8.86 -1.37 0.44
C THR A 128 9.07 -2.86 0.19
N MET A 129 9.84 -3.18 -0.85
CA MET A 129 10.32 -4.51 -1.13
C MET A 129 11.85 -4.52 -1.01
N PRO A 130 12.47 -5.57 -0.45
CA PRO A 130 13.90 -5.79 -0.59
C PRO A 130 14.33 -5.79 -2.06
N ALA A 131 15.56 -5.40 -2.32
CA ALA A 131 16.13 -5.49 -3.66
C ALA A 131 16.40 -6.96 -4.07
N ASP A 132 16.43 -7.19 -5.37
CA ASP A 132 16.96 -8.39 -5.99
C ASP A 132 16.24 -9.69 -5.57
N GLN A 133 14.95 -9.62 -5.26
CA GLN A 133 14.17 -10.81 -5.00
C GLN A 133 13.83 -11.52 -6.31
N VAL A 134 13.98 -12.84 -6.34
CA VAL A 134 13.58 -13.65 -7.49
C VAL A 134 12.06 -13.84 -7.45
N ALA A 135 11.37 -13.31 -8.44
CA ALA A 135 9.91 -13.36 -8.53
C ALA A 135 9.40 -14.52 -9.41
N SER A 136 10.22 -14.97 -10.36
CA SER A 136 9.96 -16.13 -11.25
C SER A 136 11.24 -16.50 -11.99
N ASP A 137 11.22 -17.62 -12.72
CA ASP A 137 12.13 -17.82 -13.83
C ASP A 137 11.56 -17.21 -15.13
N GLU A 138 12.45 -16.90 -16.07
CA GLU A 138 12.08 -16.30 -17.34
C GLU A 138 11.28 -17.26 -18.24
N GLY A 139 11.61 -18.56 -18.18
CA GLY A 139 10.93 -19.57 -18.96
C GLY A 139 9.44 -19.68 -18.65
N MET A 140 9.05 -19.56 -17.37
CA MET A 140 7.66 -19.58 -16.94
C MET A 140 6.85 -18.40 -17.48
N ILE A 141 7.45 -17.22 -17.55
CA ILE A 141 6.73 -15.99 -17.92
C ILE A 141 6.89 -15.68 -19.41
N PHE A 142 8.13 -15.67 -19.91
CA PHE A 142 8.44 -15.26 -21.27
C PHE A 142 8.47 -16.44 -22.27
N GLY A 143 8.50 -17.68 -21.75
CA GLY A 143 8.65 -18.87 -22.58
C GLY A 143 10.04 -19.05 -23.19
N GLN A 144 11.00 -18.23 -22.79
CA GLN A 144 12.41 -18.26 -23.24
C GLN A 144 13.30 -17.66 -22.16
N THR A 145 14.55 -18.08 -22.14
CA THR A 145 15.55 -17.66 -21.15
C THR A 145 16.53 -16.66 -21.75
N HIS A 146 16.84 -15.63 -20.97
CA HIS A 146 17.92 -14.67 -21.21
C HIS A 146 18.79 -14.63 -19.94
N GLY A 147 20.08 -14.49 -20.07
CA GLY A 147 20.95 -14.30 -18.91
C GLY A 147 20.96 -15.46 -17.92
N ASP A 148 20.62 -15.19 -16.67
CA ASP A 148 20.66 -16.12 -15.54
C ASP A 148 19.33 -16.87 -15.31
N ASP A 149 18.36 -16.71 -16.18
CA ASP A 149 17.02 -17.32 -16.13
C ASP A 149 16.12 -16.77 -15.00
N ASN A 150 16.48 -15.70 -14.30
CA ASN A 150 15.70 -15.15 -13.22
C ASN A 150 15.00 -13.85 -13.61
N ILE A 151 13.74 -13.71 -13.22
CA ILE A 151 13.05 -12.41 -13.17
C ILE A 151 13.18 -11.87 -11.76
N LEU A 152 13.90 -10.78 -11.64
CA LEU A 152 14.14 -10.10 -10.40
C LEU A 152 13.11 -8.99 -10.18
N VAL A 153 12.81 -8.71 -8.92
CA VAL A 153 11.88 -7.66 -8.51
C VAL A 153 12.41 -6.85 -7.33
N THR A 154 12.13 -5.56 -7.36
CA THR A 154 12.32 -4.62 -6.25
C THR A 154 11.20 -3.59 -6.24
N HIS A 155 11.13 -2.75 -5.20
CA HIS A 155 10.19 -1.64 -5.24
C HIS A 155 10.56 -0.63 -6.34
N SER A 156 9.55 -0.02 -6.94
CA SER A 156 9.76 1.00 -7.96
C SER A 156 10.23 2.32 -7.33
N THR A 157 11.14 3.01 -8.02
CA THR A 157 11.51 4.39 -7.69
C THR A 157 10.64 5.43 -8.39
N MET A 158 9.74 5.02 -9.27
CA MET A 158 8.88 5.92 -10.05
C MET A 158 7.65 6.40 -9.30
N ALA A 159 7.13 5.57 -8.38
CA ALA A 159 5.99 5.92 -7.54
C ALA A 159 6.04 5.14 -6.22
N GLU A 160 5.44 5.70 -5.18
CA GLU A 160 5.31 5.04 -3.89
C GLU A 160 4.23 3.95 -3.94
N SER A 161 4.53 2.83 -3.29
CA SER A 161 3.56 1.77 -3.02
C SER A 161 2.83 2.10 -1.73
N ILE A 162 1.52 2.24 -1.79
CA ILE A 162 0.69 2.65 -0.65
C ILE A 162 -0.25 1.53 -0.22
N PHE A 163 -0.64 1.50 1.04
CA PHE A 163 -1.61 0.55 1.55
C PHE A 163 -2.69 1.23 2.40
N TYR A 164 -3.81 0.56 2.53
CA TYR A 164 -4.95 1.03 3.31
C TYR A 164 -5.26 0.05 4.44
N PRO A 165 -4.84 0.36 5.69
CA PRO A 165 -5.04 -0.55 6.83
C PRO A 165 -6.50 -0.92 7.06
N CYS A 166 -7.43 0.02 6.83
CA CYS A 166 -8.86 -0.21 7.00
C CYS A 166 -9.48 -1.09 5.90
N GLY A 167 -8.99 -0.97 4.68
CA GLY A 167 -9.58 -1.61 3.50
C GLY A 167 -8.89 -2.90 3.08
N LYS A 168 -7.79 -3.26 3.73
CA LYS A 168 -6.98 -4.43 3.35
C LYS A 168 -6.56 -4.42 1.88
N TYR A 169 -6.15 -3.28 1.40
CA TYR A 169 -5.65 -3.07 0.04
C TYR A 169 -4.21 -2.61 0.05
N LEU A 170 -3.47 -3.06 -0.93
CA LEU A 170 -2.12 -2.61 -1.23
C LEU A 170 -2.03 -2.28 -2.72
N TYR A 171 -1.58 -1.07 -3.02
CA TYR A 171 -1.22 -0.61 -4.35
C TYR A 171 0.29 -0.62 -4.47
N LEU A 172 0.83 -1.55 -5.27
CA LEU A 172 2.25 -1.83 -5.35
C LEU A 172 2.81 -1.40 -6.69
N TRP A 173 3.79 -0.50 -6.67
CA TRP A 173 4.66 -0.24 -7.80
C TRP A 173 5.92 -1.08 -7.69
N ALA A 174 6.10 -2.04 -8.58
CA ALA A 174 7.23 -2.94 -8.62
C ALA A 174 8.07 -2.73 -9.89
N HIS A 175 9.37 -2.77 -9.73
CA HIS A 175 10.33 -2.76 -10.82
C HIS A 175 10.80 -4.19 -11.10
N PHE A 176 10.55 -4.67 -12.30
CA PHE A 176 10.98 -5.97 -12.78
C PHE A 176 12.16 -5.83 -13.74
N TYR A 177 13.12 -6.71 -13.62
CA TYR A 177 14.31 -6.71 -14.43
C TYR A 177 14.90 -8.12 -14.54
N VAL A 178 15.75 -8.32 -15.55
CA VAL A 178 16.51 -9.54 -15.79
C VAL A 178 17.99 -9.19 -15.85
N GLU A 179 18.85 -10.09 -15.41
CA GLU A 179 20.30 -9.92 -15.52
C GLU A 179 20.80 -10.63 -16.77
N ASP A 180 21.26 -9.86 -17.76
CA ASP A 180 21.95 -10.42 -18.91
C ASP A 180 23.41 -10.73 -18.57
N LEU A 181 23.87 -11.92 -18.92
CA LEU A 181 25.26 -12.31 -18.74
C LEU A 181 26.19 -11.36 -19.54
N GLY A 182 26.90 -10.51 -18.80
CA GLY A 182 27.91 -9.61 -19.34
C GLY A 182 27.43 -8.22 -19.74
N THR A 183 26.18 -7.86 -19.49
CA THR A 183 25.63 -6.50 -19.65
C THR A 183 25.01 -6.02 -18.35
N PRO A 184 24.89 -4.68 -18.14
CA PRO A 184 24.11 -4.16 -17.03
C PRO A 184 22.66 -4.65 -17.09
N VAL A 185 22.07 -4.79 -15.93
CA VAL A 185 20.68 -5.19 -15.68
C VAL A 185 19.71 -4.71 -16.75
N GLY A 186 19.01 -5.65 -17.40
CA GLY A 186 17.93 -5.36 -18.34
C GLY A 186 16.66 -5.01 -17.63
N THR A 187 16.27 -3.73 -17.59
CA THR A 187 14.96 -3.29 -17.07
C THR A 187 13.86 -3.81 -17.98
N VAL A 188 12.95 -4.63 -17.43
CA VAL A 188 11.69 -5.01 -18.10
C VAL A 188 10.68 -3.88 -17.97
N GLY A 189 10.55 -3.29 -16.78
CA GLY A 189 9.72 -2.14 -16.56
C GLY A 189 9.28 -1.94 -15.12
N HIS A 190 8.53 -0.85 -14.92
CA HIS A 190 7.85 -0.54 -13.67
C HIS A 190 6.36 -0.79 -13.85
N PHE A 191 5.79 -1.66 -13.02
CA PHE A 191 4.43 -2.11 -13.17
C PHE A 191 3.61 -1.86 -11.91
N TYR A 192 2.38 -1.43 -12.13
CA TYR A 192 1.39 -1.27 -11.09
C TYR A 192 0.70 -2.60 -10.80
N ASN A 193 0.57 -2.90 -9.53
CA ASN A 193 -0.07 -4.12 -9.06
C ASN A 193 -1.02 -3.78 -7.92
N ILE A 194 -2.03 -4.61 -7.72
CA ILE A 194 -2.99 -4.50 -6.62
C ILE A 194 -3.00 -5.82 -5.86
N MET A 195 -3.00 -5.74 -4.54
CA MET A 195 -3.25 -6.87 -3.65
C MET A 195 -4.48 -6.56 -2.81
N GLU A 196 -5.47 -7.44 -2.85
CA GLU A 196 -6.73 -7.33 -2.12
C GLU A 196 -6.95 -8.56 -1.26
N TRP A 197 -6.98 -8.38 0.06
CA TRP A 197 -7.14 -9.50 0.99
C TRP A 197 -8.60 -9.93 1.08
N VAL A 198 -8.81 -11.22 0.92
CA VAL A 198 -10.12 -11.88 0.91
C VAL A 198 -10.17 -13.02 1.93
N SER A 199 -11.38 -13.48 2.24
CA SER A 199 -11.53 -14.68 3.07
C SER A 199 -11.05 -15.93 2.33
N GLU A 200 -10.66 -16.97 3.07
CA GLU A 200 -10.32 -18.26 2.47
C GLU A 200 -11.50 -18.87 1.70
N GLU A 201 -12.73 -18.69 2.18
CA GLU A 201 -13.93 -19.12 1.48
C GLU A 201 -14.06 -18.46 0.10
N GLU A 202 -13.82 -17.15 0.04
CA GLU A 202 -13.85 -16.40 -1.23
C GLU A 202 -12.71 -16.82 -2.15
N ALA A 203 -11.49 -16.99 -1.64
CA ALA A 203 -10.37 -17.47 -2.43
C ALA A 203 -10.66 -18.86 -3.04
N ARG A 204 -11.23 -19.76 -2.24
CA ARG A 204 -11.66 -21.10 -2.69
C ARG A 204 -12.77 -21.02 -3.75
N ARG A 205 -13.71 -20.10 -3.59
CA ARG A 205 -14.78 -19.83 -4.58
C ARG A 205 -14.18 -19.36 -5.91
N LEU A 206 -13.32 -18.35 -5.86
CA LEU A 206 -12.66 -17.79 -7.05
C LEU A 206 -11.87 -18.86 -7.81
N HIS A 207 -11.13 -19.70 -7.09
CA HIS A 207 -10.42 -20.81 -7.70
C HIS A 207 -11.36 -21.82 -8.37
N LYS A 208 -12.40 -22.29 -7.65
CA LYS A 208 -13.29 -23.35 -8.14
C LYS A 208 -14.26 -22.90 -9.22
N VAL A 209 -14.77 -21.68 -9.14
CA VAL A 209 -15.82 -21.19 -10.04
C VAL A 209 -15.25 -20.39 -11.20
N GLU A 210 -14.23 -19.57 -10.93
CA GLU A 210 -13.65 -18.67 -11.93
C GLU A 210 -12.32 -19.18 -12.50
N GLY A 211 -11.78 -20.29 -11.94
CA GLY A 211 -10.53 -20.87 -12.41
C GLY A 211 -9.28 -20.05 -12.04
N MET A 212 -9.39 -19.12 -11.05
CA MET A 212 -8.25 -18.27 -10.68
C MET A 212 -7.08 -19.11 -10.19
N PRO A 213 -5.88 -18.96 -10.77
CA PRO A 213 -4.71 -19.76 -10.40
C PRO A 213 -4.15 -19.37 -9.02
N GLY A 214 -3.26 -20.19 -8.47
CA GLY A 214 -2.48 -19.90 -7.27
C GLY A 214 -3.08 -20.40 -5.96
N PHE A 215 -4.29 -20.96 -5.95
CA PHE A 215 -4.87 -21.56 -4.75
C PHE A 215 -4.27 -22.95 -4.48
N TYR A 216 -3.87 -23.19 -3.23
CA TYR A 216 -3.43 -24.51 -2.76
C TYR A 216 -4.02 -24.81 -1.37
N GLU A 217 -4.22 -26.09 -1.07
CA GLU A 217 -4.73 -26.57 0.23
C GLU A 217 -3.62 -26.80 1.25
#